data_e0ff2b71d2fdc5f2c43c760a1f9897ac
#
_entry.id   e0ff2b71d2fdc5f2c43c760a1f9897ac
#
_cell.length_a   1.000
_cell.length_b   1.000
_cell.length_c   1.000
_cell.angle_alpha   90.00
_cell.angle_beta   90.00
_cell.angle_gamma   90.00
#
_symmetry.space_group_name_H-M   'P 1'
#
loop_
_entity.id
_entity.type
_entity.pdbx_description
1 polymer ?
#
loop_
_entity_poly.entity_id
_entity_poly.type
_entity_poly.pdbx_seq_one_letter_code
_entity_poly.pdbx_strand_id
1 'polypeptide(L)'
;MSRPKSRSHRQPRYKTAPSPKPVRSPAADMQAAFMRRGGVRMQGGSTFYAVSRFGTVIMSVATLALGVSAVFALTALPPLSDAGIAWRTILAIPPVLIWLRLTEPWWFGLTTRTFAKTTLDSLILYGAFGRVRQRFDRRECTFSETGSRVPTLSVRRHNRHFSRTIDTALCANAQTLICELTSR
;
A
#
# COMPACT_ATOMS: atom_id res chain seq x y z
N MET A 1 64.48 27.47 -41.15
CA MET A 1 63.47 26.39 -41.23
C MET A 1 62.26 26.71 -40.33
N SER A 2 61.21 27.28 -40.91
CA SER A 2 60.06 27.80 -40.18
C SER A 2 58.93 26.78 -40.30
N ARG A 3 58.41 26.32 -39.13
CA ARG A 3 57.25 25.39 -39.10
C ARG A 3 55.92 26.15 -39.29
N PRO A 4 55.00 25.66 -40.10
CA PRO A 4 53.68 26.29 -40.25
C PRO A 4 52.79 25.97 -39.03
N LYS A 5 52.16 27.00 -38.46
CA LYS A 5 51.12 26.91 -37.41
C LYS A 5 49.83 26.34 -38.03
N SER A 6 49.40 25.16 -37.60
CA SER A 6 48.12 24.59 -37.96
C SER A 6 46.97 25.39 -37.29
N ARG A 7 46.16 26.03 -38.12
CA ARG A 7 44.88 26.67 -37.67
C ARG A 7 43.89 25.55 -37.37
N SER A 8 43.55 25.37 -36.11
CA SER A 8 42.45 24.51 -35.69
C SER A 8 41.11 25.16 -36.12
N HIS A 9 40.44 24.56 -37.08
CA HIS A 9 39.08 24.90 -37.44
C HIS A 9 38.14 24.51 -36.24
N ARG A 10 37.70 25.50 -35.45
CA ARG A 10 36.61 25.33 -34.50
C ARG A 10 35.33 25.17 -35.32
N GLN A 11 34.80 23.93 -35.38
CA GLN A 11 33.50 23.68 -35.89
C GLN A 11 32.44 24.43 -35.06
N PRO A 12 31.49 25.13 -35.67
CA PRO A 12 30.41 25.79 -34.97
C PRO A 12 29.57 24.73 -34.24
N ARG A 13 29.48 24.84 -32.90
CA ARG A 13 28.54 24.03 -32.09
C ARG A 13 27.14 24.43 -32.48
N TYR A 14 26.49 23.63 -33.31
CA TYR A 14 25.05 23.71 -33.49
C TYR A 14 24.38 23.44 -32.14
N LYS A 15 23.78 24.48 -31.56
CA LYS A 15 22.87 24.32 -30.42
C LYS A 15 21.72 23.46 -30.92
N THR A 16 21.71 22.18 -30.55
CA THR A 16 20.55 21.30 -30.74
C THR A 16 19.34 22.01 -30.13
N ALA A 17 18.37 22.33 -30.97
CA ALA A 17 17.11 22.87 -30.52
C ALA A 17 16.50 21.93 -29.48
N PRO A 18 15.93 22.45 -28.36
CA PRO A 18 15.31 21.61 -27.36
C PRO A 18 14.23 20.76 -28.03
N SER A 19 14.31 19.44 -27.86
CA SER A 19 13.32 18.52 -28.40
C SER A 19 11.92 18.97 -27.96
N PRO A 20 10.93 19.05 -28.87
CA PRO A 20 9.59 19.47 -28.52
C PRO A 20 9.07 18.54 -27.42
N LYS A 21 8.68 19.13 -26.29
CA LYS A 21 8.04 18.38 -25.20
C LYS A 21 6.84 17.64 -25.78
N PRO A 22 6.66 16.34 -25.52
CA PRO A 22 5.52 15.60 -26.03
C PRO A 22 4.25 16.33 -25.59
N VAL A 23 3.45 16.76 -26.57
CA VAL A 23 2.15 17.40 -26.35
C VAL A 23 1.25 16.33 -25.74
N ARG A 24 1.10 16.36 -24.40
CA ARG A 24 0.15 15.49 -23.71
C ARG A 24 -1.26 15.89 -24.12
N SER A 25 -2.04 14.92 -24.56
CA SER A 25 -3.44 15.20 -24.89
C SER A 25 -4.20 15.62 -23.61
N PRO A 26 -5.12 16.61 -23.69
CA PRO A 26 -5.94 17.04 -22.54
C PRO A 26 -6.69 15.88 -21.87
N ALA A 27 -7.07 14.87 -22.65
CA ALA A 27 -7.70 13.66 -22.17
C ALA A 27 -6.77 12.82 -21.27
N ALA A 28 -5.48 12.70 -21.61
CA ALA A 28 -4.51 12.00 -20.78
C ALA A 28 -4.25 12.72 -19.47
N ASP A 29 -4.23 14.06 -19.47
CA ASP A 29 -4.06 14.85 -18.24
C ASP A 29 -5.30 14.80 -17.35
N MET A 30 -6.52 14.80 -17.94
CA MET A 30 -7.77 14.64 -17.21
C MET A 30 -7.89 13.24 -16.61
N GLN A 31 -7.53 12.21 -17.35
CA GLN A 31 -7.49 10.83 -16.86
C GLN A 31 -6.46 10.65 -15.75
N ALA A 32 -5.27 11.25 -15.89
CA ALA A 32 -4.25 11.24 -14.83
C ALA A 32 -4.69 12.00 -13.56
N ALA A 33 -5.43 13.11 -13.71
CA ALA A 33 -5.99 13.86 -12.59
C ALA A 33 -7.12 13.09 -11.89
N PHE A 34 -7.98 12.41 -12.65
CA PHE A 34 -9.04 11.55 -12.10
C PHE A 34 -8.46 10.37 -11.34
N MET A 35 -7.45 9.71 -11.90
CA MET A 35 -6.73 8.61 -11.27
C MET A 35 -6.01 9.05 -9.98
N ARG A 36 -5.43 10.24 -9.95
CA ARG A 36 -4.79 10.80 -8.74
C ARG A 36 -5.80 11.06 -7.62
N ARG A 37 -6.98 11.57 -7.93
CA ARG A 37 -8.06 11.79 -6.96
C ARG A 37 -8.63 10.49 -6.43
N GLY A 38 -8.70 9.45 -7.25
CA GLY A 38 -9.17 8.12 -6.87
C GLY A 38 -8.19 7.28 -6.06
N GLY A 39 -6.97 7.79 -5.75
CA GLY A 39 -5.96 7.01 -5.02
C GLY A 39 -5.31 5.91 -5.86
N VAL A 40 -5.42 5.98 -7.18
CA VAL A 40 -4.78 5.07 -8.14
C VAL A 40 -3.67 5.80 -8.89
N ARG A 41 -2.51 5.19 -8.98
CA ARG A 41 -1.35 5.73 -9.69
C ARG A 41 -0.76 4.68 -10.61
N MET A 42 -0.66 4.97 -11.90
CA MET A 42 0.04 4.13 -12.88
C MET A 42 1.49 4.62 -13.04
N GLN A 43 2.44 3.69 -12.98
CA GLN A 43 3.85 3.99 -13.20
C GLN A 43 4.58 2.76 -13.75
N GLY A 44 5.18 2.86 -14.93
CA GLY A 44 6.02 1.79 -15.49
C GLY A 44 5.31 0.44 -15.63
N GLY A 45 4.07 0.41 -16.16
CA GLY A 45 3.30 -0.83 -16.33
C GLY A 45 2.77 -1.43 -15.02
N SER A 46 2.86 -0.70 -13.92
CA SER A 46 2.33 -1.10 -12.62
C SER A 46 1.27 -0.11 -12.16
N THR A 47 0.19 -0.62 -11.58
CA THR A 47 -0.86 0.19 -10.95
C THR A 47 -0.72 0.13 -9.44
N PHE A 48 -0.66 1.28 -8.80
CA PHE A 48 -0.55 1.42 -7.34
C PHE A 48 -1.87 1.91 -6.78
N TYR A 49 -2.38 1.24 -5.77
CA TYR A 49 -3.60 1.57 -5.05
C TYR A 49 -3.26 2.15 -3.69
N ALA A 50 -3.80 3.33 -3.38
CA ALA A 50 -3.55 4.01 -2.12
C ALA A 50 -4.40 3.42 -0.98
N VAL A 51 -3.91 3.60 0.25
CA VAL A 51 -4.68 3.33 1.46
C VAL A 51 -5.70 4.45 1.69
N SER A 52 -6.92 4.10 2.09
CA SER A 52 -7.95 5.05 2.53
C SER A 52 -7.54 5.70 3.84
N ARG A 53 -7.22 6.99 3.82
CA ARG A 53 -6.81 7.72 5.03
C ARG A 53 -7.92 7.79 6.06
N PHE A 54 -9.15 8.06 5.62
CA PHE A 54 -10.30 8.17 6.51
C PHE A 54 -10.60 6.85 7.22
N GLY A 55 -10.71 5.76 6.46
CA GLY A 55 -10.91 4.43 7.04
C GLY A 55 -9.78 4.02 8.00
N THR A 56 -8.52 4.31 7.61
CA THR A 56 -7.37 4.00 8.47
C THR A 56 -7.39 4.78 9.79
N VAL A 57 -7.70 6.07 9.76
CA VAL A 57 -7.76 6.88 11.00
C VAL A 57 -8.83 6.35 11.93
N ILE A 58 -10.05 6.10 11.43
CA ILE A 58 -11.14 5.55 12.24
C ILE A 58 -10.75 4.21 12.86
N MET A 59 -10.26 3.29 12.04
CA MET A 59 -9.87 1.96 12.53
C MET A 59 -8.70 2.01 13.52
N SER A 60 -7.74 2.92 13.31
CA SER A 60 -6.63 3.11 14.24
C SER A 60 -7.06 3.68 15.59
N VAL A 61 -7.97 4.66 15.57
CA VAL A 61 -8.54 5.23 16.82
C VAL A 61 -9.33 4.17 17.58
N ALA A 62 -10.19 3.40 16.90
CA ALA A 62 -10.95 2.32 17.52
C ALA A 62 -10.01 1.25 18.12
N THR A 63 -8.97 0.86 17.37
CA THR A 63 -7.97 -0.11 17.85
C THR A 63 -7.21 0.41 19.07
N LEU A 64 -6.80 1.68 19.07
CA LEU A 64 -6.12 2.30 20.19
C LEU A 64 -7.03 2.34 21.43
N ALA A 65 -8.27 2.76 21.28
CA ALA A 65 -9.24 2.82 22.36
C ALA A 65 -9.47 1.44 23.00
N LEU A 66 -9.67 0.40 22.18
CA LEU A 66 -9.82 -0.97 22.65
C LEU A 66 -8.56 -1.48 23.35
N GLY A 67 -7.37 -1.20 22.80
CA GLY A 67 -6.09 -1.60 23.40
C GLY A 67 -5.88 -0.95 24.77
N VAL A 68 -6.13 0.35 24.88
CA VAL A 68 -6.04 1.09 26.14
C VAL A 68 -7.02 0.53 27.18
N SER A 69 -8.28 0.31 26.78
CA SER A 69 -9.30 -0.27 27.66
C SER A 69 -8.91 -1.68 28.16
N ALA A 70 -8.36 -2.51 27.27
CA ALA A 70 -7.90 -3.86 27.63
C ALA A 70 -6.73 -3.82 28.62
N VAL A 71 -5.75 -2.91 28.44
CA VAL A 71 -4.65 -2.73 29.39
C VAL A 71 -5.15 -2.26 30.74
N PHE A 72 -6.08 -1.30 30.77
CA PHE A 72 -6.70 -0.85 32.03
C PHE A 72 -7.41 -1.99 32.75
N ALA A 73 -8.22 -2.78 32.04
CA ALA A 73 -8.91 -3.93 32.62
C ALA A 73 -7.94 -4.96 33.18
N LEU A 74 -6.86 -5.28 32.46
CA LEU A 74 -5.82 -6.22 32.91
C LEU A 74 -5.09 -5.72 34.17
N THR A 75 -4.78 -4.44 34.26
CA THR A 75 -4.06 -3.86 35.40
C THR A 75 -4.95 -3.71 36.64
N ALA A 76 -6.27 -3.72 36.49
CA ALA A 76 -7.23 -3.67 37.59
C ALA A 76 -7.50 -5.04 38.22
N LEU A 77 -7.09 -6.15 37.60
CA LEU A 77 -7.31 -7.50 38.13
C LEU A 77 -6.34 -7.82 39.25
N PRO A 78 -6.82 -8.40 40.39
CA PRO A 78 -5.93 -9.01 41.37
C PRO A 78 -5.22 -10.23 40.74
N PRO A 79 -3.93 -10.50 41.00
CA PRO A 79 -3.01 -9.83 41.92
C PRO A 79 -2.22 -8.65 41.34
N LEU A 80 -2.51 -8.24 40.11
CA LEU A 80 -1.78 -7.16 39.42
C LEU A 80 -2.05 -5.80 40.09
N SER A 81 -3.23 -5.59 40.66
CA SER A 81 -3.57 -4.36 41.40
C SER A 81 -2.64 -4.12 42.62
N ASP A 82 -2.11 -5.18 43.24
CA ASP A 82 -1.25 -5.10 44.39
C ASP A 82 0.23 -5.07 44.04
N ALA A 83 0.58 -5.33 42.79
CA ALA A 83 1.93 -5.26 42.30
C ALA A 83 2.42 -3.81 42.15
N GLY A 84 3.69 -3.55 42.41
CA GLY A 84 4.30 -2.24 42.17
C GLY A 84 4.23 -1.81 40.69
N ILE A 85 4.23 -0.49 40.47
CA ILE A 85 4.09 0.10 39.11
C ILE A 85 5.06 -0.50 38.09
N ALA A 86 6.30 -0.78 38.51
CA ALA A 86 7.33 -1.36 37.65
C ALA A 86 6.90 -2.74 37.10
N TRP A 87 6.40 -3.61 37.96
CA TRP A 87 5.94 -4.95 37.60
C TRP A 87 4.71 -4.92 36.71
N ARG A 88 3.75 -4.02 36.97
CA ARG A 88 2.57 -3.81 36.11
C ARG A 88 2.99 -3.42 34.69
N THR A 89 3.96 -2.50 34.59
CA THR A 89 4.46 -2.05 33.26
C THR A 89 5.12 -3.19 32.50
N ILE A 90 6.00 -3.97 33.16
CA ILE A 90 6.69 -5.09 32.52
C ILE A 90 5.70 -6.15 32.03
N LEU A 91 4.72 -6.50 32.86
CA LEU A 91 3.70 -7.50 32.50
C LEU A 91 2.73 -7.04 31.44
N ALA A 92 2.53 -5.72 31.24
CA ALA A 92 1.69 -5.16 30.21
C ALA A 92 2.35 -5.17 28.81
N ILE A 93 3.68 -5.21 28.72
CA ILE A 93 4.40 -5.15 27.43
C ILE A 93 4.04 -6.31 26.49
N PRO A 94 4.11 -7.60 26.89
CA PRO A 94 3.81 -8.71 26.00
C PRO A 94 2.39 -8.64 25.40
N PRO A 95 1.31 -8.46 26.17
CA PRO A 95 -0.03 -8.38 25.60
C PRO A 95 -0.21 -7.16 24.68
N VAL A 96 0.42 -6.02 24.95
CA VAL A 96 0.41 -4.86 24.07
C VAL A 96 1.10 -5.17 22.74
N LEU A 97 2.25 -5.82 22.75
CA LEU A 97 2.95 -6.21 21.51
C LEU A 97 2.14 -7.21 20.70
N ILE A 98 1.52 -8.20 21.34
CA ILE A 98 0.63 -9.15 20.67
C ILE A 98 -0.57 -8.41 20.06
N TRP A 99 -1.19 -7.50 20.81
CA TRP A 99 -2.29 -6.69 20.35
C TRP A 99 -1.92 -5.86 19.10
N LEU A 100 -0.82 -5.13 19.18
CA LEU A 100 -0.31 -4.35 18.02
C LEU A 100 -0.06 -5.24 16.80
N ARG A 101 0.44 -6.44 17.01
CA ARG A 101 0.68 -7.39 15.92
C ARG A 101 -0.59 -7.93 15.31
N LEU A 102 -1.57 -8.28 16.12
CA LEU A 102 -2.86 -8.80 15.67
C LEU A 102 -3.68 -7.72 14.94
N THR A 103 -3.59 -6.47 15.40
CA THR A 103 -4.32 -5.34 14.84
C THR A 103 -3.58 -4.60 13.71
N GLU A 104 -2.38 -5.07 13.32
CA GLU A 104 -1.62 -4.50 12.20
C GLU A 104 -2.47 -4.22 10.95
N PRO A 105 -3.41 -5.10 10.53
CA PRO A 105 -4.26 -4.85 9.36
C PRO A 105 -5.11 -3.58 9.44
N TRP A 106 -5.35 -3.05 10.62
CA TRP A 106 -6.22 -1.89 10.84
C TRP A 106 -5.46 -0.57 10.92
N TRP A 107 -4.22 -0.59 11.42
CA TRP A 107 -3.42 0.62 11.59
C TRP A 107 -2.24 0.76 10.59
N PHE A 108 -1.94 -0.29 9.77
CA PHE A 108 -0.80 -0.23 8.84
C PHE A 108 -0.87 0.97 7.89
N GLY A 109 -2.06 1.44 7.56
CA GLY A 109 -2.27 2.60 6.70
C GLY A 109 -1.74 3.92 7.26
N LEU A 110 -1.47 4.01 8.57
CA LEU A 110 -0.78 5.15 9.17
C LEU A 110 0.69 5.22 8.74
N THR A 111 1.31 4.07 8.52
CA THR A 111 2.73 3.95 8.20
C THR A 111 3.01 3.70 6.72
N THR A 112 1.98 3.33 5.96
CA THR A 112 2.10 2.96 4.54
C THR A 112 1.05 3.69 3.71
N ARG A 113 1.49 4.29 2.60
CA ARG A 113 0.57 4.99 1.68
C ARG A 113 -0.01 4.10 0.59
N THR A 114 0.67 3.01 0.29
CA THR A 114 0.29 2.08 -0.78
C THR A 114 -0.34 0.84 -0.18
N PHE A 115 -1.59 0.55 -0.55
CA PHE A 115 -2.31 -0.68 -0.18
C PHE A 115 -1.86 -1.87 -1.01
N ALA A 116 -1.91 -1.71 -2.32
CA ALA A 116 -1.59 -2.76 -3.28
C ALA A 116 -0.83 -2.22 -4.48
N LYS A 117 -0.05 -3.08 -5.12
CA LYS A 117 0.56 -2.86 -6.42
C LYS A 117 0.16 -4.02 -7.32
N THR A 118 -0.44 -3.71 -8.47
CA THR A 118 -0.72 -4.69 -9.51
C THR A 118 0.27 -4.52 -10.66
N THR A 119 0.72 -5.64 -11.19
CA THR A 119 1.50 -5.75 -12.42
C THR A 119 0.79 -6.71 -13.36
N LEU A 120 1.29 -6.88 -14.56
CA LEU A 120 0.75 -7.87 -15.51
C LEU A 120 0.73 -9.27 -14.90
N ASP A 121 1.78 -9.64 -14.15
CA ASP A 121 1.98 -10.99 -13.64
C ASP A 121 1.70 -11.15 -12.16
N SER A 122 1.61 -10.07 -11.38
CA SER A 122 1.49 -10.21 -9.92
C SER A 122 0.65 -9.13 -9.24
N LEU A 123 0.00 -9.53 -8.14
CA LEU A 123 -0.60 -8.66 -7.13
C LEU A 123 0.29 -8.68 -5.88
N ILE A 124 0.74 -7.53 -5.44
CA ILE A 124 1.55 -7.35 -4.24
C ILE A 124 0.77 -6.51 -3.24
N LEU A 125 0.54 -7.06 -2.05
CA LEU A 125 -0.08 -6.36 -0.94
C LEU A 125 0.98 -5.87 0.05
N TYR A 126 0.82 -4.64 0.48
CA TYR A 126 1.72 -4.03 1.45
C TYR A 126 1.11 -4.07 2.86
N GLY A 127 1.96 -4.14 3.85
CA GLY A 127 1.64 -4.04 5.27
C GLY A 127 2.31 -2.83 5.90
N ALA A 128 2.43 -2.84 7.22
CA ALA A 128 3.06 -1.76 7.98
C ALA A 128 4.50 -1.48 7.49
N PHE A 129 4.87 -0.21 7.50
CA PHE A 129 6.18 0.29 7.08
C PHE A 129 6.56 -0.04 5.62
N GLY A 130 5.54 -0.25 4.74
CA GLY A 130 5.76 -0.56 3.33
C GLY A 130 6.32 -1.96 3.07
N ARG A 131 6.30 -2.85 4.06
CA ARG A 131 6.74 -4.23 3.89
C ARG A 131 5.78 -4.99 2.99
N VAL A 132 6.30 -5.85 2.12
CA VAL A 132 5.47 -6.76 1.34
C VAL A 132 4.86 -7.79 2.28
N ARG A 133 3.53 -7.74 2.44
CA ARG A 133 2.76 -8.68 3.27
C ARG A 133 2.46 -9.97 2.52
N GLN A 134 2.09 -9.85 1.24
CA GLN A 134 1.71 -10.99 0.41
C GLN A 134 2.00 -10.67 -1.06
N ARG A 135 2.34 -11.70 -1.80
CA ARG A 135 2.49 -11.66 -3.24
C ARG A 135 1.73 -12.82 -3.87
N PHE A 136 0.91 -12.52 -4.86
CA PHE A 136 0.14 -13.50 -5.62
C PHE A 136 0.57 -13.41 -7.08
N ASP A 137 0.89 -14.55 -7.67
CA ASP A 137 1.08 -14.67 -9.12
C ASP A 137 -0.30 -14.72 -9.77
N ARG A 138 -0.55 -13.83 -10.73
CA ARG A 138 -1.85 -13.76 -11.42
C ARG A 138 -2.10 -14.96 -12.31
N ARG A 139 -1.06 -15.65 -12.74
CA ARG A 139 -1.18 -16.86 -13.55
C ARG A 139 -1.60 -18.08 -12.74
N GLU A 140 -1.23 -18.09 -11.46
CA GLU A 140 -1.52 -19.20 -10.55
C GLU A 140 -2.79 -19.01 -9.72
N CYS A 141 -3.38 -17.83 -9.76
CA CYS A 141 -4.47 -17.43 -8.89
C CYS A 141 -5.69 -16.98 -9.68
N THR A 142 -6.87 -17.42 -9.23
CA THR A 142 -8.16 -16.87 -9.64
C THR A 142 -8.61 -15.86 -8.62
N PHE A 143 -9.07 -14.72 -9.10
CA PHE A 143 -9.59 -13.63 -8.29
C PHE A 143 -11.10 -13.53 -8.48
N SER A 144 -11.84 -13.43 -7.39
CA SER A 144 -13.29 -13.25 -7.43
C SER A 144 -13.73 -12.24 -6.37
N GLU A 145 -14.74 -11.47 -6.69
CA GLU A 145 -15.38 -10.58 -5.73
C GLU A 145 -16.26 -11.41 -4.79
N THR A 146 -16.16 -11.13 -3.49
CA THR A 146 -16.98 -11.77 -2.47
C THR A 146 -17.48 -10.69 -1.52
N GLY A 147 -18.77 -10.72 -1.20
CA GLY A 147 -19.39 -9.77 -0.27
C GLY A 147 -20.25 -8.71 -0.95
N SER A 148 -21.44 -8.51 -0.39
CA SER A 148 -22.45 -7.59 -0.95
C SER A 148 -22.39 -6.17 -0.39
N ARG A 149 -21.89 -5.98 0.84
CA ARG A 149 -21.84 -4.68 1.52
C ARG A 149 -20.44 -4.05 1.55
N VAL A 150 -19.42 -4.86 1.77
CA VAL A 150 -18.02 -4.42 1.70
C VAL A 150 -17.37 -5.27 0.63
N PRO A 151 -16.84 -4.66 -0.45
CA PRO A 151 -16.18 -5.41 -1.49
C PRO A 151 -14.95 -6.09 -0.89
N THR A 152 -14.91 -7.41 -0.96
CA THR A 152 -13.78 -8.23 -0.53
C THR A 152 -13.27 -9.03 -1.71
N LEU A 153 -11.96 -9.19 -1.81
CA LEU A 153 -11.32 -9.94 -2.86
C LEU A 153 -10.99 -11.35 -2.36
N SER A 154 -11.59 -12.37 -2.97
CA SER A 154 -11.24 -13.76 -2.74
C SER A 154 -10.17 -14.18 -3.72
N VAL A 155 -9.10 -14.77 -3.23
CA VAL A 155 -7.98 -15.28 -4.03
C VAL A 155 -7.86 -16.78 -3.84
N ARG A 156 -8.01 -17.52 -4.91
CA ARG A 156 -7.87 -18.99 -4.92
C ARG A 156 -6.69 -19.36 -5.81
N ARG A 157 -5.71 -20.09 -5.26
CA ARG A 157 -4.65 -20.70 -6.06
C ARG A 157 -5.16 -21.96 -6.74
N HIS A 158 -4.77 -22.18 -8.00
CA HIS A 158 -5.21 -23.34 -8.80
C HIS A 158 -4.90 -24.67 -8.10
N ASN A 159 -3.78 -24.76 -7.38
CA ASN A 159 -3.34 -25.99 -6.71
C ASN A 159 -3.80 -26.10 -5.24
N ARG A 160 -4.71 -25.23 -4.76
CA ARG A 160 -5.21 -25.27 -3.38
C ARG A 160 -6.72 -25.19 -3.33
N HIS A 161 -7.32 -26.02 -2.47
CA HIS A 161 -8.77 -26.03 -2.24
C HIS A 161 -9.25 -24.81 -1.43
N PHE A 162 -8.35 -24.14 -0.69
CA PHE A 162 -8.71 -23.01 0.16
C PHE A 162 -8.58 -21.68 -0.59
N SER A 163 -9.62 -20.88 -0.52
CA SER A 163 -9.58 -19.47 -0.93
C SER A 163 -9.11 -18.62 0.25
N ARG A 164 -8.37 -17.56 -0.05
CA ARG A 164 -7.97 -16.56 0.92
C ARG A 164 -8.70 -15.25 0.65
N THR A 165 -9.39 -14.75 1.64
CA THR A 165 -10.09 -13.47 1.55
C THR A 165 -9.15 -12.32 1.90
N ILE A 166 -9.13 -11.30 1.06
CA ILE A 166 -8.40 -10.05 1.27
C ILE A 166 -9.45 -8.98 1.52
N ASP A 167 -9.38 -8.39 2.70
CA ASP A 167 -10.21 -7.24 3.05
C ASP A 167 -9.69 -6.00 2.30
N THR A 168 -10.55 -5.40 1.50
CA THR A 168 -10.24 -4.21 0.72
C THR A 168 -10.84 -2.94 1.31
N ALA A 169 -11.43 -3.00 2.51
CA ALA A 169 -12.06 -1.85 3.18
C ALA A 169 -11.11 -0.66 3.36
N LEU A 170 -9.81 -0.92 3.54
CA LEU A 170 -8.78 0.11 3.65
C LEU A 170 -8.19 0.54 2.30
N CYS A 171 -8.63 -0.02 1.18
CA CYS A 171 -8.23 0.43 -0.15
C CYS A 171 -9.07 1.65 -0.55
N ALA A 172 -8.42 2.75 -0.93
CA ALA A 172 -9.12 3.97 -1.34
C ALA A 172 -10.00 3.77 -2.58
N ASN A 173 -9.67 2.81 -3.43
CA ASN A 173 -10.42 2.50 -4.65
C ASN A 173 -10.55 0.98 -4.84
N ALA A 174 -11.20 0.34 -3.87
CA ALA A 174 -11.37 -1.12 -3.82
C ALA A 174 -12.04 -1.68 -5.07
N GLN A 175 -13.10 -1.01 -5.55
CA GLN A 175 -13.86 -1.45 -6.72
C GLN A 175 -12.99 -1.49 -7.98
N THR A 176 -12.17 -0.46 -8.20
CA THR A 176 -11.26 -0.45 -9.36
C THR A 176 -10.23 -1.56 -9.29
N LEU A 177 -9.68 -1.83 -8.07
CA LEU A 177 -8.76 -2.93 -7.85
C LEU A 177 -9.41 -4.29 -8.18
N ILE A 178 -10.63 -4.50 -7.69
CA ILE A 178 -11.39 -5.73 -7.92
C ILE A 178 -11.70 -5.88 -9.42
N CYS A 179 -12.24 -4.85 -10.07
CA CYS A 179 -12.51 -4.87 -11.50
C CYS A 179 -11.26 -5.18 -12.33
N GLU A 180 -10.10 -4.57 -12.01
CA GLU A 180 -8.84 -4.86 -12.73
C GLU A 180 -8.41 -6.33 -12.59
N LEU A 181 -8.67 -6.95 -11.44
CA LEU A 181 -8.27 -8.33 -11.17
C LEU A 181 -9.27 -9.37 -11.69
N THR A 182 -10.56 -9.03 -11.74
CA THR A 182 -11.63 -9.95 -12.18
C THR A 182 -11.97 -9.85 -13.67
N SER A 183 -11.57 -8.77 -14.35
CA SER A 183 -11.87 -8.52 -15.77
C SER A 183 -10.99 -9.30 -16.77
N ARG A 184 -10.18 -10.25 -16.31
CA ARG A 184 -9.28 -11.02 -17.17
C ARG A 184 -9.58 -12.50 -17.18
#